data_9cc54920951b4c2217f88e21221e3845
#
_entry.id   9cc54920951b4c2217f88e21221e3845
#
_cell.length_a   1.000
_cell.length_b   1.000
_cell.length_c   1.000
_cell.angle_alpha   90.00
_cell.angle_beta   90.00
_cell.angle_gamma   90.00
#
_symmetry.space_group_name_H-M   'P 1'
#
loop_
_entity.id
_entity.type
_entity.pdbx_description
1 polymer ?
#
loop_
_entity_poly.entity_id
_entity_poly.type
_entity_poly.pdbx_seq_one_letter_code
_entity_poly.pdbx_strand_id
1 'polypeptide(L)'
;MHWGDFEKHGLILNNRSGVMDWVGIEETDISSLKGKPCHYPFYKMFVDWNGDVLFCSNDWGREHVVGNLLTMSLHDVWFSKPMTKIRKRLMKGDRSHSPCNKCSVDGSLFGKPSFDLVKEYYESSNNRK
;
A
#
# COMPACT_ATOMS: atom_id res chain seq x y z
N MET A 1 24.35 11.88 11.23
CA MET A 1 23.43 12.61 10.33
C MET A 1 22.18 12.96 11.11
N HIS A 2 21.87 14.23 11.22
CA HIS A 2 20.71 14.70 11.96
C HIS A 2 19.47 14.71 11.05
N TRP A 3 18.27 14.52 11.61
CA TRP A 3 17.03 14.52 10.81
C TRP A 3 16.84 15.77 9.96
N GLY A 4 17.14 16.93 10.51
CA GLY A 4 17.05 18.18 9.76
C GLY A 4 17.94 18.26 8.52
N ASP A 5 18.89 17.35 8.37
CA ASP A 5 19.77 17.33 7.20
C ASP A 5 19.07 16.75 5.96
N PHE A 6 18.08 15.86 6.16
CA PHE A 6 17.33 15.28 5.03
C PHE A 6 16.45 16.33 4.35
N GLU A 7 15.78 17.18 5.12
CA GLU A 7 14.96 18.26 4.57
C GLU A 7 15.81 19.29 3.81
N LYS A 8 17.00 19.62 4.33
CA LYS A 8 17.94 20.54 3.66
C LYS A 8 18.40 20.03 2.30
N HIS A 9 18.40 18.72 2.10
CA HIS A 9 18.80 18.08 0.85
C HIS A 9 17.60 17.67 -0.02
N GLY A 10 16.39 18.12 0.30
CA GLY A 10 15.18 17.83 -0.47
C GLY A 10 14.69 16.39 -0.36
N LEU A 11 15.15 15.66 0.65
CA LEU A 11 14.70 14.28 0.88
C LEU A 11 13.42 14.28 1.72
N ILE A 12 12.36 13.76 1.13
CA ILE A 12 11.07 13.60 1.81
C ILE A 12 11.00 12.19 2.39
N LEU A 13 10.89 12.10 3.71
CA LEU A 13 10.69 10.83 4.41
C LEU A 13 9.21 10.60 4.64
N ASN A 14 8.75 9.40 4.36
CA ASN A 14 7.42 8.99 4.76
C ASN A 14 7.42 8.33 6.15
N ASN A 15 6.26 8.27 6.79
CA ASN A 15 6.14 7.76 8.15
C ASN A 15 6.04 6.23 8.25
N ARG A 16 6.22 5.49 7.16
CA ARG A 16 6.09 4.02 7.11
C ARG A 16 4.78 3.54 7.75
N SER A 17 3.68 4.12 7.33
CA SER A 17 2.33 3.84 7.85
C SER A 17 2.22 4.00 9.37
N GLY A 18 2.81 5.08 9.89
CA GLY A 18 2.75 5.46 11.29
C GLY A 18 3.81 4.86 12.20
N VAL A 19 4.64 3.91 11.71
CA VAL A 19 5.73 3.32 12.52
C VAL A 19 6.83 4.34 12.82
N MET A 20 7.10 5.24 11.87
CA MET A 20 8.05 6.33 12.03
C MET A 20 7.32 7.63 12.39
N ASP A 21 6.76 7.69 13.58
CA ASP A 21 5.97 8.83 14.08
C ASP A 21 6.78 10.11 14.32
N TRP A 22 8.08 9.98 14.35
CA TRP A 22 9.05 11.05 14.64
C TRP A 22 9.54 11.82 13.39
N VAL A 23 9.07 11.50 12.19
CA VAL A 23 9.51 12.17 10.95
C VAL A 23 8.79 13.51 10.68
N GLY A 24 7.96 13.98 11.59
CA GLY A 24 7.34 15.30 11.49
C GLY A 24 6.19 15.38 10.47
N ILE A 25 5.51 14.27 10.20
CA ILE A 25 4.34 14.25 9.32
C ILE A 25 3.14 14.87 10.04
N GLU A 26 2.56 15.88 9.44
CA GLU A 26 1.36 16.54 9.95
C GLU A 26 0.11 15.68 9.70
N GLU A 27 -0.84 15.74 10.61
CA GLU A 27 -2.11 15.04 10.45
C GLU A 27 -2.87 15.50 9.19
N THR A 28 -2.72 16.76 8.82
CA THR A 28 -3.28 17.34 7.59
C THR A 28 -2.72 16.68 6.33
N ASP A 29 -1.45 16.26 6.33
CA ASP A 29 -0.83 15.57 5.21
C ASP A 29 -1.47 14.20 5.00
N ILE A 30 -1.78 13.50 6.09
CA ILE A 30 -2.47 12.20 6.04
C ILE A 30 -3.92 12.39 5.62
N SER A 31 -4.62 13.36 6.18
CA SER A 31 -6.03 13.61 5.87
C SER A 31 -6.26 14.06 4.44
N SER A 32 -5.27 14.71 3.81
CA SER A 32 -5.33 15.11 2.40
C SER A 32 -5.38 13.92 1.43
N LEU A 33 -4.99 12.73 1.88
CA LEU A 33 -4.99 11.50 1.08
C LEU A 33 -6.33 10.75 1.12
N LYS A 34 -7.27 11.16 1.96
CA LYS A 34 -8.59 10.55 2.02
C LYS A 34 -9.29 10.65 0.66
N GLY A 35 -9.83 9.54 0.20
CA GLY A 35 -10.51 9.46 -1.09
C GLY A 35 -9.58 9.29 -2.29
N LYS A 36 -8.27 9.34 -2.11
CA LYS A 36 -7.30 9.09 -3.18
C LYS A 36 -6.98 7.60 -3.29
N PRO A 37 -7.04 7.01 -4.49
CA PRO A 37 -6.59 5.64 -4.71
C PRO A 37 -5.10 5.49 -4.40
N CYS A 38 -4.70 4.28 -3.99
CA CYS A 38 -3.29 3.91 -3.85
C CYS A 38 -2.97 2.77 -4.81
N HIS A 39 -1.94 2.95 -5.64
CA HIS A 39 -1.58 2.00 -6.68
C HIS A 39 -0.64 0.88 -6.21
N TYR A 40 -0.04 1.00 -5.05
CA TYR A 40 1.04 0.10 -4.60
C TYR A 40 0.69 -1.40 -4.71
N PRO A 41 -0.44 -1.90 -4.19
CA PRO A 41 -0.72 -3.33 -4.28
C PRO A 41 -1.15 -3.80 -5.67
N PHE A 42 -1.19 -2.91 -6.67
CA PHE A 42 -1.59 -3.22 -8.03
C PHE A 42 -0.41 -3.53 -8.95
N TYR A 43 0.82 -3.18 -8.56
CA TYR A 43 2.00 -3.40 -9.39
C TYR A 43 3.18 -4.00 -8.66
N LYS A 44 3.11 -4.13 -7.34
CA LYS A 44 4.18 -4.73 -6.53
C LYS A 44 3.63 -5.44 -5.30
N MET A 45 4.41 -6.35 -4.78
CA MET A 45 4.22 -6.93 -3.46
C MET A 45 5.57 -6.93 -2.73
N PHE A 46 5.53 -6.97 -1.44
CA PHE A 46 6.72 -7.04 -0.61
C PHE A 46 6.82 -8.42 0.03
N VAL A 47 7.99 -9.06 -0.11
CA VAL A 47 8.23 -10.37 0.50
C VAL A 47 9.27 -10.21 1.61
N ASP A 48 8.90 -10.62 2.81
CA ASP A 48 9.78 -10.57 3.98
C ASP A 48 10.72 -11.78 4.01
N TRP A 49 11.75 -11.70 4.83
CA TRP A 49 12.80 -12.72 4.94
C TRP A 49 12.29 -14.12 5.27
N ASN A 50 11.17 -14.23 5.97
CA ASN A 50 10.55 -15.50 6.36
C ASN A 50 9.53 -16.03 5.33
N GLY A 51 9.40 -15.37 4.18
CA GLY A 51 8.45 -15.73 3.14
C GLY A 51 7.09 -15.06 3.26
N ASP A 52 6.81 -14.35 4.35
CA ASP A 52 5.57 -13.59 4.50
C ASP A 52 5.46 -12.51 3.42
N VAL A 53 4.28 -12.41 2.82
CA VAL A 53 4.00 -11.40 1.81
C VAL A 53 3.12 -10.30 2.40
N LEU A 54 3.59 -9.07 2.26
CA LEU A 54 2.86 -7.87 2.63
C LEU A 54 2.28 -7.23 1.36
N PHE A 55 1.10 -6.64 1.48
CA PHE A 55 0.48 -5.95 0.35
C PHE A 55 1.22 -4.66 -0.02
N CYS A 56 2.00 -4.11 0.87
CA CYS A 56 2.69 -2.83 0.70
C CYS A 56 4.02 -2.81 1.47
N SER A 57 5.06 -2.29 0.82
CA SER A 57 6.38 -2.10 1.43
C SER A 57 6.38 -1.08 2.58
N ASN A 58 5.32 -0.28 2.71
CA ASN A 58 5.17 0.69 3.81
C ASN A 58 4.46 0.11 5.03
N ASP A 59 3.96 -1.11 4.97
CA ASP A 59 3.39 -1.80 6.14
C ASP A 59 4.50 -2.33 7.06
N TRP A 60 5.24 -1.41 7.65
CA TRP A 60 6.36 -1.75 8.54
C TRP A 60 5.91 -2.42 9.84
N GLY A 61 4.68 -2.18 10.26
CA GLY A 61 4.09 -2.86 11.40
C GLY A 61 3.67 -4.30 11.12
N ARG A 62 3.78 -4.75 9.86
CA ARG A 62 3.34 -6.08 9.41
C ARG A 62 1.93 -6.44 9.85
N GLU A 63 1.04 -5.46 9.76
CA GLU A 63 -0.36 -5.62 10.20
C GLU A 63 -1.17 -6.52 9.27
N HIS A 64 -0.78 -6.59 7.97
CA HIS A 64 -1.51 -7.35 6.95
C HIS A 64 -0.60 -8.25 6.15
N VAL A 65 -0.33 -9.44 6.66
CA VAL A 65 0.30 -10.52 5.91
C VAL A 65 -0.78 -11.15 5.01
N VAL A 66 -0.58 -11.10 3.70
CA VAL A 66 -1.57 -11.58 2.72
C VAL A 66 -1.28 -12.98 2.21
N GLY A 67 -0.14 -13.56 2.55
CA GLY A 67 0.23 -14.92 2.20
C GLY A 67 1.67 -15.22 2.61
N ASN A 68 2.13 -16.42 2.24
CA ASN A 68 3.50 -16.85 2.51
C ASN A 68 4.03 -17.69 1.33
N LEU A 69 5.16 -17.32 0.76
CA LEU A 69 5.74 -18.00 -0.41
C LEU A 69 6.38 -19.35 -0.10
N LEU A 70 6.49 -19.75 1.17
CA LEU A 70 6.90 -21.10 1.53
C LEU A 70 5.76 -22.12 1.36
N THR A 71 4.51 -21.67 1.38
CA THR A 71 3.31 -22.52 1.31
C THR A 71 2.40 -22.20 0.14
N MET A 72 2.57 -21.05 -0.51
CA MET A 72 1.73 -20.59 -1.61
C MET A 72 2.58 -20.20 -2.82
N SER A 73 2.04 -20.35 -4.03
CA SER A 73 2.67 -19.81 -5.22
C SER A 73 2.55 -18.28 -5.26
N LEU A 74 3.44 -17.64 -6.01
CA LEU A 74 3.37 -16.20 -6.26
C LEU A 74 2.02 -15.80 -6.86
N HIS A 75 1.52 -16.56 -7.80
CA HIS A 75 0.22 -16.37 -8.44
C HIS A 75 -0.92 -16.43 -7.41
N ASP A 76 -0.91 -17.43 -6.53
CA ASP A 76 -1.97 -17.60 -5.53
C ASP A 76 -1.99 -16.47 -4.52
N VAL A 77 -0.83 -15.96 -4.12
CA VAL A 77 -0.74 -14.80 -3.23
C VAL A 77 -1.26 -13.55 -3.94
N TRP A 78 -0.85 -13.33 -5.19
CA TRP A 78 -1.26 -12.17 -5.98
C TRP A 78 -2.78 -12.08 -6.15
N PHE A 79 -3.44 -13.21 -6.35
CA PHE A 79 -4.89 -13.31 -6.54
C PHE A 79 -5.63 -13.73 -5.27
N SER A 80 -4.99 -13.71 -4.11
CA SER A 80 -5.60 -14.11 -2.84
C SER A 80 -6.76 -13.21 -2.43
N LYS A 81 -7.67 -13.74 -1.63
CA LYS A 81 -8.80 -12.98 -1.07
C LYS A 81 -8.34 -11.78 -0.23
N PRO A 82 -7.35 -11.90 0.67
CA PRO A 82 -6.85 -10.75 1.42
C PRO A 82 -6.33 -9.63 0.53
N MET A 83 -5.54 -9.97 -0.49
CA MET A 83 -5.00 -8.98 -1.43
C MET A 83 -6.13 -8.31 -2.23
N THR A 84 -7.08 -9.09 -2.73
CA THR A 84 -8.23 -8.59 -3.50
C THR A 84 -9.08 -7.64 -2.65
N LYS A 85 -9.31 -7.96 -1.40
CA LYS A 85 -10.09 -7.13 -0.47
C LYS A 85 -9.42 -5.77 -0.25
N ILE A 86 -8.11 -5.76 -0.06
CA ILE A 86 -7.33 -4.52 0.10
C ILE A 86 -7.38 -3.69 -1.17
N ARG A 87 -7.15 -4.31 -2.33
CA ARG A 87 -7.20 -3.61 -3.63
C ARG A 87 -8.56 -2.97 -3.90
N LYS A 88 -9.65 -3.69 -3.64
CA LYS A 88 -11.02 -3.16 -3.84
C LYS A 88 -11.30 -1.93 -2.99
N ARG A 89 -10.78 -1.89 -1.76
CA ARG A 89 -10.88 -0.69 -0.92
C ARG A 89 -10.07 0.48 -1.49
N LEU A 90 -8.82 0.22 -1.86
CA LEU A 90 -7.92 1.25 -2.36
C LEU A 90 -8.31 1.78 -3.75
N MET A 91 -8.99 0.97 -4.57
CA MET A 91 -9.59 1.42 -5.83
C MET A 91 -10.60 2.54 -5.63
N LYS A 92 -11.35 2.48 -4.53
CA LYS A 92 -12.37 3.46 -4.17
C LYS A 92 -11.81 4.64 -3.39
N GLY A 93 -10.50 4.66 -3.12
CA GLY A 93 -9.89 5.66 -2.26
C GLY A 93 -10.19 5.47 -0.77
N ASP A 94 -10.65 4.29 -0.38
CA ASP A 94 -10.91 3.98 1.03
C ASP A 94 -9.60 3.64 1.75
N ARG A 95 -9.06 4.61 2.45
CA ARG A 95 -7.86 4.50 3.29
C ARG A 95 -8.19 4.48 4.78
N SER A 96 -9.43 4.17 5.14
CA SER A 96 -9.91 4.22 6.54
C SER A 96 -9.41 3.09 7.42
N HIS A 97 -8.81 2.05 6.83
CA HIS A 97 -8.32 0.88 7.55
C HIS A 97 -6.82 0.99 7.84
N SER A 98 -6.40 0.49 8.99
CA SER A 98 -4.98 0.38 9.34
C SER A 98 -4.28 -0.59 8.37
N PRO A 99 -3.03 -0.34 7.94
CA PRO A 99 -2.17 0.78 8.28
C PRO A 99 -2.34 2.01 7.37
N CYS A 100 -3.21 1.93 6.35
CA CYS A 100 -3.38 2.98 5.35
C CYS A 100 -3.88 4.30 5.96
N ASN A 101 -4.66 4.24 7.02
CA ASN A 101 -5.20 5.42 7.71
C ASN A 101 -4.13 6.26 8.44
N LYS A 102 -2.94 5.71 8.63
CA LYS A 102 -1.79 6.39 9.24
C LYS A 102 -0.68 6.67 8.25
N CYS A 103 -0.84 6.25 7.00
CA CYS A 103 0.20 6.32 5.97
C CYS A 103 0.27 7.73 5.37
N SER A 104 1.49 8.27 5.24
CA SER A 104 1.77 9.56 4.63
C SER A 104 2.09 9.47 3.13
N VAL A 105 2.06 8.28 2.55
CA VAL A 105 2.42 8.05 1.14
C VAL A 105 1.21 8.25 0.25
N ASP A 106 1.35 9.11 -0.78
CA ASP A 106 0.30 9.31 -1.79
C ASP A 106 -0.06 7.99 -2.49
N GLY A 107 0.94 7.27 -3.01
CA GLY A 107 0.76 5.98 -3.65
C GLY A 107 0.16 6.03 -5.05
N SER A 108 -0.14 7.21 -5.59
CA SER A 108 -0.72 7.39 -6.93
C SER A 108 0.27 7.90 -7.98
N LEU A 109 1.52 8.16 -7.59
CA LEU A 109 2.52 8.75 -8.49
C LEU A 109 3.02 7.77 -9.55
N PHE A 110 3.05 6.48 -9.24
CA PHE A 110 3.53 5.41 -10.11
C PHE A 110 2.50 4.28 -10.17
N GLY A 111 2.64 3.43 -11.20
CA GLY A 111 1.84 2.21 -11.30
C GLY A 111 0.43 2.38 -11.84
N LYS A 112 0.07 3.55 -12.40
CA LYS A 112 -1.26 3.78 -12.96
C LYS A 112 -1.65 2.77 -14.03
N PRO A 113 -0.79 2.38 -14.99
CA PRO A 113 -1.16 1.35 -15.98
C PRO A 113 -1.56 0.03 -15.36
N SER A 114 -0.81 -0.44 -14.36
CA SER A 114 -1.15 -1.67 -13.65
C SER A 114 -2.42 -1.53 -12.81
N PHE A 115 -2.61 -0.38 -12.19
CA PHE A 115 -3.83 -0.05 -11.45
C PHE A 115 -5.06 -0.13 -12.37
N ASP A 116 -5.00 0.51 -13.54
CA ASP A 116 -6.11 0.53 -14.50
C ASP A 116 -6.44 -0.88 -15.01
N LEU A 117 -5.44 -1.70 -15.32
CA LEU A 117 -5.63 -3.08 -15.76
C LEU A 117 -6.30 -3.96 -14.70
N VAL A 118 -5.84 -3.89 -13.47
CA VAL A 118 -6.40 -4.69 -12.38
C VAL A 118 -7.80 -4.22 -12.02
N LYS A 119 -8.03 -2.91 -12.05
CA LYS A 119 -9.36 -2.33 -11.86
C LYS A 119 -10.35 -2.84 -12.91
N GLU A 120 -9.97 -2.78 -14.18
CA GLU A 120 -10.77 -3.30 -15.29
C GLU A 120 -11.07 -4.80 -15.12
N TYR A 121 -10.08 -5.58 -14.71
CA TYR A 121 -10.26 -7.00 -14.44
C TYR A 121 -11.33 -7.25 -13.36
N TYR A 122 -11.29 -6.52 -12.25
CA TYR A 122 -12.27 -6.69 -11.18
C TYR A 122 -13.68 -6.22 -11.59
N GLU A 123 -13.77 -5.13 -12.33
CA GLU A 123 -15.04 -4.60 -12.83
C GLU A 123 -15.67 -5.56 -13.84
N SER A 124 -14.90 -6.10 -14.76
CA SER A 124 -15.36 -7.09 -15.75
C SER A 124 -15.80 -8.40 -15.09
N SER A 125 -15.09 -8.87 -14.07
CA SER A 125 -15.44 -10.07 -13.32
C SER A 125 -16.77 -9.95 -12.60
N ASN A 126 -17.10 -8.75 -12.09
CA ASN A 126 -18.39 -8.50 -11.46
C ASN A 126 -19.55 -8.50 -12.46
N ASN A 127 -19.31 -8.14 -13.72
CA ASN A 127 -20.31 -8.10 -14.77
C ASN A 127 -20.58 -9.47 -15.42
N ARG A 128 -19.78 -10.49 -15.08
CA ARG A 128 -19.93 -11.87 -15.61
C ARG A 128 -20.75 -12.81 -14.73
N LYS A 129 -21.29 -12.31 -13.65
CA LYS A 129 -22.18 -13.08 -12.78
C LYS A 129 -23.60 -13.09 -13.30
#